data_210acb42f73ee8c647823d601e8b40e3
#
_entry.id   210acb42f73ee8c647823d601e8b40e3
#
_cell.length_a   1.000
_cell.length_b   1.000
_cell.length_c   1.000
_cell.angle_alpha   90.00
_cell.angle_beta   90.00
_cell.angle_gamma   90.00
#
_symmetry.space_group_name_H-M   'P 1'
#
loop_
_entity.id
_entity.type
_entity.pdbx_description
1 polymer ?
#
loop_
_entity_poly.entity_id
_entity_poly.type
_entity_poly.pdbx_seq_one_letter_code
_entity_poly.pdbx_strand_id
1 'polypeptide(L)'
;FGPIIAIDVSKDSSHTQLFESFKKPMGKPFVFDHDKQGFDLLSEKLKMLEEFTGEKVSVVLEYTGHYSIPVVRWCLQNDVKVYAI
;
A
#
# COMPACT_ATOMS: atom_id res chain seq x y z
N PHE A 1 14.60 8.03 -1.37
CA PHE A 1 13.29 7.37 -1.45
C PHE A 1 12.18 8.35 -1.12
N GLY A 2 11.14 8.32 -1.93
CA GLY A 2 9.93 9.05 -1.65
C GLY A 2 9.02 8.29 -0.68
N PRO A 3 7.76 8.70 -0.56
CA PRO A 3 6.81 8.03 0.32
C PRO A 3 6.47 6.63 -0.17
N ILE A 4 6.29 5.70 0.78
CA ILE A 4 6.06 4.29 0.52
C ILE A 4 4.92 3.78 1.39
N ILE A 5 4.13 2.88 0.83
CA ILE A 5 3.20 2.05 1.58
C ILE A 5 3.77 0.64 1.57
N ALA A 6 4.18 0.16 2.74
CA ALA A 6 4.70 -1.20 2.89
C ALA A 6 3.54 -2.12 3.25
N ILE A 7 3.38 -3.20 2.48
CA ILE A 7 2.25 -4.12 2.63
C ILE A 7 2.74 -5.53 2.88
N ASP A 8 2.26 -6.13 3.96
CA ASP A 8 2.46 -7.55 4.28
C ASP A 8 1.15 -8.27 3.96
N VAL A 9 1.15 -9.01 2.84
CA VAL A 9 -0.06 -9.63 2.29
C VAL A 9 -0.34 -10.96 2.97
N SER A 10 -1.58 -11.15 3.41
CA SER A 10 -2.11 -12.44 3.86
C SER A 10 -3.26 -12.85 2.94
N LYS A 11 -3.91 -13.97 3.25
CA LYS A 11 -4.91 -14.57 2.37
C LYS A 11 -6.06 -13.63 2.01
N ASP A 12 -6.69 -13.01 3.00
CA ASP A 12 -7.90 -12.20 2.80
C ASP A 12 -7.71 -10.74 3.24
N SER A 13 -6.54 -10.40 3.75
CA SER A 13 -6.26 -9.08 4.26
C SER A 13 -4.77 -8.77 4.18
N SER A 14 -4.42 -7.51 4.41
CA SER A 14 -3.04 -7.07 4.40
C SER A 14 -2.77 -6.16 5.58
N HIS A 15 -1.58 -6.33 6.19
CA HIS A 15 -1.06 -5.42 7.22
C HIS A 15 -0.23 -4.35 6.54
N THR A 16 -0.41 -3.11 6.92
CA THR A 16 0.09 -1.98 6.15
C THR A 16 0.69 -0.92 7.05
N GLN A 17 1.82 -0.36 6.60
CA GLN A 17 2.45 0.76 7.27
C GLN A 17 2.80 1.82 6.24
N LEU A 18 2.44 3.07 6.53
CA LEU A 18 2.82 4.22 5.71
C LEU A 18 4.20 4.72 6.13
N PHE A 19 4.98 5.16 5.16
CA PHE A 19 6.27 5.80 5.38
C PHE A 19 6.32 7.09 4.56
N GLU A 20 6.57 8.22 5.23
CA GLU A 20 6.71 9.48 4.51
C GLU A 20 8.07 9.57 3.80
N SER A 21 9.08 8.84 4.31
CA SER A 21 10.40 8.72 3.70
C SER A 21 11.09 7.49 4.29
N PHE A 22 12.33 7.23 3.84
CA PHE A 22 13.10 6.07 4.31
C PHE A 22 13.24 6.08 5.84
N LYS A 23 12.85 4.98 6.48
CA LYS A 23 12.90 4.76 7.94
C LYS A 23 12.07 5.76 8.75
N LYS A 24 11.09 6.39 8.13
CA LYS A 24 10.26 7.37 8.83
C LYS A 24 8.78 6.99 8.71
N PRO A 25 8.30 6.10 9.58
CA PRO A 25 6.90 5.67 9.53
C PRO A 25 5.97 6.83 9.87
N MET A 26 4.80 6.83 9.24
CA MET A 26 3.77 7.83 9.45
C MET A 26 2.47 7.16 9.92
N GLY A 27 2.01 7.55 11.08
CA GLY A 27 0.79 7.02 11.65
C GLY A 27 0.96 5.60 12.17
N LYS A 28 -0.15 4.99 12.56
CA LYS A 28 -0.17 3.63 13.07
C LYS A 28 -0.35 2.63 11.95
N PRO A 29 0.19 1.41 12.09
CA PRO A 29 -0.11 0.35 11.15
C PRO A 29 -1.63 0.11 11.10
N PHE A 30 -2.11 -0.30 9.93
CA PHE A 30 -3.52 -0.64 9.78
C PHE A 30 -3.67 -1.89 8.92
N VAL A 31 -4.84 -2.50 9.01
CA VAL A 31 -5.18 -3.69 8.22
C VAL A 31 -6.27 -3.30 7.24
N PHE A 32 -6.16 -3.77 5.98
CA PHE A 32 -7.26 -3.64 5.05
C PHE A 32 -7.62 -5.00 4.49
N ASP A 33 -8.92 -5.25 4.31
CA ASP A 33 -9.40 -6.47 3.71
C ASP A 33 -9.31 -6.39 2.19
N HIS A 34 -9.16 -7.53 1.52
CA HIS A 34 -9.08 -7.59 0.05
C HIS A 34 -10.47 -7.53 -0.56
N ASP A 35 -11.21 -6.47 -0.27
CA ASP A 35 -12.54 -6.21 -0.81
C ASP A 35 -12.66 -4.72 -1.15
N LYS A 36 -13.81 -4.32 -1.66
CA LYS A 36 -14.02 -2.93 -2.07
C LYS A 36 -13.76 -1.95 -0.92
N GLN A 37 -14.28 -2.25 0.27
CA GLN A 37 -14.10 -1.35 1.42
C GLN A 37 -12.64 -1.25 1.83
N GLY A 38 -11.93 -2.37 1.80
CA GLY A 38 -10.51 -2.39 2.14
C GLY A 38 -9.68 -1.61 1.14
N PHE A 39 -9.92 -1.79 -0.15
CA PHE A 39 -9.19 -1.04 -1.17
C PHE A 39 -9.57 0.45 -1.17
N ASP A 40 -10.79 0.80 -0.80
CA ASP A 40 -11.17 2.20 -0.62
C ASP A 40 -10.37 2.83 0.52
N LEU A 41 -10.17 2.09 1.62
CA LEU A 41 -9.32 2.55 2.73
C LEU A 41 -7.87 2.75 2.27
N LEU A 42 -7.33 1.80 1.50
CA LEU A 42 -5.97 1.91 0.97
C LEU A 42 -5.85 3.15 0.06
N SER A 43 -6.84 3.38 -0.80
CA SER A 43 -6.88 4.54 -1.68
C SER A 43 -6.89 5.85 -0.89
N GLU A 44 -7.68 5.91 0.17
CA GLU A 44 -7.74 7.08 1.05
C GLU A 44 -6.39 7.36 1.70
N LYS A 45 -5.74 6.32 2.23
CA LYS A 45 -4.42 6.45 2.85
C LYS A 45 -3.36 6.88 1.85
N LEU A 46 -3.42 6.34 0.65
CA LEU A 46 -2.49 6.68 -0.42
C LEU A 46 -2.60 8.17 -0.78
N LYS A 47 -3.83 8.65 -0.97
CA LYS A 47 -4.06 10.06 -1.30
C LYS A 47 -3.60 10.98 -0.18
N MET A 48 -3.89 10.61 1.06
CA MET A 48 -3.45 11.37 2.23
C MET A 48 -1.92 11.50 2.26
N LEU A 49 -1.23 10.40 2.01
CA LEU A 49 0.23 10.39 2.01
C LEU A 49 0.80 11.22 0.86
N GLU A 50 0.19 11.14 -0.34
CA GLU A 50 0.61 11.96 -1.48
C GLU A 50 0.41 13.45 -1.22
N GLU A 51 -0.70 13.82 -0.61
CA GLU A 51 -0.96 15.22 -0.27
C GLU A 51 0.02 15.72 0.80
N PHE A 52 0.30 14.88 1.79
CA PHE A 52 1.22 15.25 2.86
C PHE A 52 2.64 15.46 2.37
N THR A 53 3.12 14.58 1.50
CA THR A 53 4.49 14.61 1.01
C THR A 53 4.68 15.43 -0.26
N GLY A 54 3.62 15.65 -1.01
CA GLY A 54 3.70 16.30 -2.32
C GLY A 54 4.34 15.42 -3.40
N GLU A 55 4.47 14.11 -3.14
CA GLU A 55 5.13 13.18 -4.05
C GLU A 55 4.25 11.97 -4.31
N LYS A 56 4.49 11.31 -5.45
CA LYS A 56 3.83 10.05 -5.79
C LYS A 56 4.25 8.95 -4.81
N VAL A 57 3.28 8.19 -4.34
CA VAL A 57 3.49 7.07 -3.42
C VAL A 57 3.75 5.80 -4.21
N SER A 58 4.70 5.00 -3.74
CA SER A 58 4.95 3.65 -4.25
C SER A 58 4.52 2.62 -3.21
N VAL A 59 4.09 1.47 -3.69
CA VAL A 59 3.76 0.33 -2.83
C VAL A 59 4.92 -0.66 -2.88
N VAL A 60 5.32 -1.17 -1.73
CA VAL A 60 6.32 -2.23 -1.62
C VAL A 60 5.68 -3.38 -0.88
N LEU A 61 5.74 -4.58 -1.46
CA LEU A 61 5.20 -5.77 -0.82
C LEU A 61 6.10 -6.97 -1.04
N GLU A 62 6.01 -7.94 -0.11
CA GLU A 62 6.64 -9.23 -0.29
C GLU A 62 5.67 -10.12 -1.06
N TYR A 63 6.14 -10.68 -2.18
CA TYR A 63 5.28 -11.50 -3.04
C TYR A 63 4.99 -12.84 -2.36
N THR A 64 3.70 -13.12 -2.13
CA THR A 64 3.24 -14.36 -1.49
C THR A 64 2.36 -15.16 -2.45
N GLY A 65 2.81 -15.34 -3.67
CA GLY A 65 2.09 -16.10 -4.68
C GLY A 65 0.75 -15.45 -5.01
N HIS A 66 -0.28 -16.27 -5.19
CA HIS A 66 -1.56 -15.76 -5.67
C HIS A 66 -2.30 -14.88 -4.66
N TYR A 67 -1.91 -14.89 -3.38
CA TYR A 67 -2.52 -13.99 -2.40
C TYR A 67 -2.17 -12.53 -2.68
N SER A 68 -1.05 -12.27 -3.34
CA SER A 68 -0.64 -10.92 -3.71
C SER A 68 -1.36 -10.38 -4.93
N ILE A 69 -1.97 -11.24 -5.73
CA ILE A 69 -2.60 -10.85 -7.01
C ILE A 69 -3.62 -9.72 -6.86
N PRO A 70 -4.57 -9.78 -5.90
CA PRO A 70 -5.53 -8.67 -5.77
C PRO A 70 -4.88 -7.33 -5.49
N VAL A 71 -3.83 -7.31 -4.66
CA VAL A 71 -3.14 -6.08 -4.31
C VAL A 71 -2.36 -5.53 -5.48
N VAL A 72 -1.59 -6.38 -6.17
CA VAL A 72 -0.84 -5.97 -7.35
C VAL A 72 -1.77 -5.47 -8.45
N ARG A 73 -2.86 -6.19 -8.68
CA ARG A 73 -3.86 -5.81 -9.68
C ARG A 73 -4.46 -4.44 -9.38
N TRP A 74 -4.82 -4.19 -8.12
CA TRP A 74 -5.35 -2.90 -7.71
C TRP A 74 -4.34 -1.78 -7.98
N CYS A 75 -3.08 -2.00 -7.65
CA CYS A 75 -2.03 -1.01 -7.90
C CYS A 75 -1.92 -0.69 -9.39
N LEU A 76 -1.89 -1.72 -10.24
CA LEU A 76 -1.79 -1.52 -11.68
C LEU A 76 -3.01 -0.80 -12.24
N GLN A 77 -4.21 -1.13 -11.77
CA GLN A 77 -5.45 -0.50 -12.22
C GLN A 77 -5.55 0.96 -11.78
N ASN A 78 -4.89 1.32 -10.70
CA ASN A 78 -4.95 2.68 -10.14
C ASN A 78 -3.67 3.48 -10.42
N ASP A 79 -2.85 3.00 -11.32
CA ASP A 79 -1.61 3.67 -11.73
C ASP A 79 -0.66 3.92 -10.55
N VAL A 80 -0.61 2.97 -9.64
CA VAL A 80 0.28 3.00 -8.47
C VAL A 80 1.47 2.11 -8.74
N LYS A 81 2.67 2.67 -8.58
CA LYS A 81 3.90 1.91 -8.77
C LYS A 81 4.05 0.88 -7.65
N VAL A 82 4.27 -0.38 -8.01
CA VAL A 82 4.38 -1.47 -7.05
C VAL A 82 5.68 -2.24 -7.26
N TYR A 83 6.38 -2.46 -6.15
CA TYR A 83 7.59 -3.27 -6.11
C TYR A 83 7.29 -4.54 -5.31
N ALA A 84 7.33 -5.67 -5.97
CA ALA A 84 7.12 -6.97 -5.34
C ALA A 84 8.49 -7.64 -5.16
N ILE A 85 8.85 -7.92 -3.94
CA ILE A 85 10.15 -8.51 -3.62
C ILE A 85 10.05 -9.95 -3.13
#